data_f668896f0babad3caefd982edfa86b12
#
_entry.id   f668896f0babad3caefd982edfa86b12
#
_cell.length_a   1.000
_cell.length_b   1.000
_cell.length_c   1.000
_cell.angle_alpha   90.00
_cell.angle_beta   90.00
_cell.angle_gamma   90.00
#
_symmetry.space_group_name_H-M   'P 1'
#
loop_
_entity.id
_entity.type
_entity.pdbx_description
1 polymer ?
#
loop_
_entity_poly.entity_id
_entity_poly.type
_entity_poly.pdbx_seq_one_letter_code
_entity_poly.pdbx_strand_id
1 'polypeptide(L)'
;LPKGPIKTETAFRIMPFENQVVVVQMKGSAILEMIDYLKIAGRAHPISGMTLHITKKGIIKKLLIQGKKLSLSNFYNVATSDYLLNGGDRMDFFKKNNAVYDIDYKIRNILIDYFKAKDTLNPKRDMRFIYTK
;
A
#
# COMPACT_ATOMS: atom_id res chain seq x y z
N LEU A 1 -8.88 -1.10 -15.93
CA LEU A 1 -8.94 -2.22 -16.87
C LEU A 1 -10.32 -2.27 -17.51
N PRO A 2 -10.45 -2.45 -18.83
CA PRO A 2 -11.73 -2.68 -19.48
C PRO A 2 -12.31 -4.04 -19.06
N LYS A 3 -13.63 -4.22 -19.24
CA LYS A 3 -14.26 -5.55 -19.12
C LYS A 3 -13.70 -6.48 -20.19
N GLY A 4 -13.47 -7.72 -19.83
CA GLY A 4 -13.00 -8.76 -20.74
C GLY A 4 -12.03 -9.74 -20.10
N PRO A 5 -11.46 -10.65 -20.87
CA PRO A 5 -10.52 -11.65 -20.36
C PRO A 5 -9.24 -10.98 -19.82
N ILE A 6 -8.81 -11.44 -18.65
CA ILE A 6 -7.53 -11.04 -18.05
C ILE A 6 -6.47 -12.04 -18.53
N LYS A 7 -5.44 -11.51 -19.20
CA LYS A 7 -4.31 -12.28 -19.70
C LYS A 7 -3.05 -11.92 -18.89
N THR A 8 -2.01 -12.72 -19.01
CA THR A 8 -0.69 -12.43 -18.40
C THR A 8 -0.19 -11.03 -18.79
N GLU A 9 -0.38 -10.65 -20.06
CA GLU A 9 -0.07 -9.29 -20.56
C GLU A 9 -0.75 -8.19 -19.73
N THR A 10 -1.94 -8.45 -19.18
CA THR A 10 -2.64 -7.49 -18.32
C THR A 10 -1.85 -7.19 -17.06
N ALA A 11 -1.23 -8.20 -16.44
CA ALA A 11 -0.36 -8.01 -15.27
C ALA A 11 0.89 -7.19 -15.61
N PHE A 12 1.50 -7.44 -16.78
CA PHE A 12 2.63 -6.64 -17.28
C PHE A 12 2.27 -5.17 -17.53
N ARG A 13 1.06 -4.91 -18.02
CA ARG A 13 0.58 -3.53 -18.22
C ARG A 13 0.29 -2.81 -16.91
N ILE A 14 -0.16 -3.53 -15.87
CA ILE A 14 -0.41 -2.95 -14.52
C ILE A 14 0.91 -2.70 -13.80
N MET A 15 1.84 -3.66 -13.88
CA MET A 15 3.13 -3.63 -13.21
C MET A 15 4.25 -3.95 -14.21
N PRO A 16 4.69 -2.94 -14.99
CA PRO A 16 5.75 -3.14 -15.99
C PRO A 16 7.15 -3.27 -15.37
N PHE A 17 7.30 -2.94 -14.10
CA PHE A 17 8.57 -2.95 -13.38
C PHE A 17 8.87 -4.32 -12.77
N GLU A 18 10.16 -4.58 -12.53
CA GLU A 18 10.67 -5.82 -11.94
C GLU A 18 10.74 -5.78 -10.39
N ASN A 19 9.97 -4.88 -9.78
CA ASN A 19 9.98 -4.69 -8.34
C ASN A 19 9.55 -5.95 -7.58
N GLN A 20 10.24 -6.19 -6.48
CA GLN A 20 9.96 -7.29 -5.54
C GLN A 20 9.14 -6.77 -4.35
N VAL A 21 8.43 -7.70 -3.71
CA VAL A 21 7.77 -7.42 -2.44
C VAL A 21 8.78 -7.58 -1.32
N VAL A 22 8.80 -6.59 -0.45
CA VAL A 22 9.48 -6.65 0.83
C VAL A 22 8.50 -6.40 1.96
N VAL A 23 8.74 -6.98 3.12
CA VAL A 23 8.02 -6.67 4.34
C VAL A 23 8.97 -5.91 5.26
N VAL A 24 8.57 -4.73 5.68
CA VAL A 24 9.35 -3.89 6.61
C VAL A 24 8.64 -3.81 7.95
N GLN A 25 9.40 -3.99 9.03
CA GLN A 25 8.89 -3.76 10.37
C GLN A 25 9.08 -2.29 10.73
N MET A 26 7.97 -1.58 10.88
CA MET A 26 7.95 -0.14 11.17
C MET A 26 7.32 0.14 12.53
N LYS A 27 7.90 1.06 13.28
CA LYS A 27 7.26 1.60 14.48
C LYS A 27 6.06 2.47 14.09
N GLY A 28 5.03 2.54 14.93
CA GLY A 28 3.85 3.34 14.64
C GLY A 28 4.15 4.83 14.42
N SER A 29 5.22 5.35 15.02
CA SER A 29 5.69 6.71 14.75
C SER A 29 6.14 6.90 13.29
N ALA A 30 6.83 5.92 12.68
CA ALA A 30 7.21 5.97 11.28
C ALA A 30 5.98 5.79 10.34
N ILE A 31 4.98 5.01 10.78
CA ILE A 31 3.69 4.95 10.06
C ILE A 31 3.00 6.31 10.07
N LEU A 32 3.08 7.07 11.17
CA LEU A 32 2.52 8.41 11.21
C LEU A 32 3.19 9.35 10.19
N GLU A 33 4.51 9.27 10.00
CA GLU A 33 5.21 10.01 8.94
C GLU A 33 4.73 9.61 7.54
N MET A 34 4.48 8.31 7.30
CA MET A 34 3.84 7.84 6.07
C MET A 34 2.46 8.49 5.88
N ILE A 35 1.65 8.62 6.93
CA ILE A 35 0.35 9.29 6.86
C ILE A 35 0.52 10.78 6.53
N ASP A 36 1.52 11.45 7.10
CA ASP A 36 1.82 12.85 6.78
C ASP A 36 2.20 13.05 5.31
N TYR A 37 3.00 12.13 4.77
CA TYR A 37 3.26 12.10 3.32
C TYR A 37 1.96 11.96 2.52
N LEU A 38 1.09 11.01 2.86
CA LEU A 38 -0.18 10.77 2.16
C LEU A 38 -1.11 11.99 2.23
N LYS A 39 -1.12 12.75 3.33
CA LYS A 39 -1.88 13.99 3.46
C LYS A 39 -1.49 15.03 2.40
N ILE A 40 -0.19 15.14 2.12
CA ILE A 40 0.37 16.11 1.16
C ILE A 40 0.18 15.63 -0.28
N ALA A 41 0.20 14.32 -0.51
CA ALA A 41 0.10 13.73 -1.84
C ALA A 41 -1.19 14.10 -2.58
N GLY A 42 -2.27 14.45 -1.87
CA GLY A 42 -3.53 14.94 -2.43
C GLY A 42 -4.33 13.89 -3.24
N ARG A 43 -3.83 12.66 -3.30
CA ARG A 43 -4.46 11.53 -4.01
C ARG A 43 -4.43 10.27 -3.17
N ALA A 44 -5.45 9.42 -3.31
CA ALA A 44 -5.47 8.13 -2.65
C ALA A 44 -4.40 7.20 -3.25
N HIS A 45 -3.62 6.56 -2.39
CA HIS A 45 -2.71 5.49 -2.75
C HIS A 45 -3.36 4.12 -2.49
N PRO A 46 -2.99 3.07 -3.23
CA PRO A 46 -3.43 1.71 -2.93
C PRO A 46 -2.94 1.31 -1.54
N ILE A 47 -3.86 0.96 -0.66
CA ILE A 47 -3.56 0.48 0.70
C ILE A 47 -4.42 -0.73 1.04
N SER A 48 -3.91 -1.57 1.95
CA SER A 48 -4.65 -2.67 2.56
C SER A 48 -4.31 -2.76 4.03
N GLY A 49 -5.23 -3.28 4.85
CA GLY A 49 -5.03 -3.37 6.31
C GLY A 49 -5.13 -2.04 7.05
N MET A 50 -5.36 -0.93 6.36
CA MET A 50 -5.50 0.41 6.94
C MET A 50 -6.78 1.08 6.47
N THR A 51 -7.42 1.85 7.36
CA THR A 51 -8.50 2.79 7.00
C THR A 51 -8.02 4.19 7.28
N LEU A 52 -8.03 5.06 6.26
CA LEU A 52 -7.55 6.42 6.33
C LEU A 52 -8.53 7.40 5.70
N HIS A 53 -9.11 8.28 6.52
CA HIS A 53 -9.98 9.36 6.06
C HIS A 53 -9.32 10.69 6.38
N ILE A 54 -9.06 11.49 5.36
CA ILE A 54 -8.39 12.78 5.45
C ILE A 54 -9.29 13.86 4.84
N THR A 55 -9.39 15.01 5.47
CA THR A 55 -10.04 16.17 4.84
C THR A 55 -9.12 16.79 3.79
N LYS A 56 -9.68 17.61 2.89
CA LYS A 56 -8.88 18.40 1.93
C LYS A 56 -7.89 19.35 2.62
N LYS A 57 -8.13 19.71 3.88
CA LYS A 57 -7.23 20.52 4.71
C LYS A 57 -6.16 19.70 5.43
N GLY A 58 -6.03 18.39 5.15
CA GLY A 58 -5.05 17.50 5.76
C GLY A 58 -5.40 17.04 7.18
N ILE A 59 -6.64 17.23 7.66
CA ILE A 59 -7.07 16.77 8.99
C ILE A 59 -7.45 15.29 8.90
N ILE A 60 -6.84 14.46 9.75
CA ILE A 60 -7.17 13.04 9.85
C ILE A 60 -8.48 12.89 10.61
N LYS A 61 -9.51 12.38 9.96
CA LYS A 61 -10.82 12.06 10.55
C LYS A 61 -10.90 10.63 11.05
N LYS A 62 -10.19 9.70 10.38
CA LYS A 62 -10.15 8.30 10.77
C LYS A 62 -8.79 7.70 10.38
N LEU A 63 -8.17 7.01 11.31
CA LEU A 63 -6.96 6.25 11.09
C LEU A 63 -7.05 4.96 11.91
N LEU A 64 -7.17 3.84 11.23
CA LEU A 64 -7.19 2.51 11.84
C LEU A 64 -6.21 1.60 11.10
N ILE A 65 -5.49 0.78 11.83
CA ILE A 65 -4.68 -0.32 11.32
C ILE A 65 -5.37 -1.62 11.75
N GLN A 66 -5.77 -2.44 10.78
CA GLN A 66 -6.51 -3.69 11.03
C GLN A 66 -7.72 -3.48 11.99
N GLY A 67 -8.45 -2.38 11.79
CA GLY A 67 -9.61 -2.02 12.60
C GLY A 67 -9.32 -1.39 13.96
N LYS A 68 -8.04 -1.28 14.38
CA LYS A 68 -7.63 -0.72 15.67
C LYS A 68 -6.95 0.64 15.50
N LYS A 69 -6.99 1.47 16.54
CA LYS A 69 -6.24 2.74 16.55
C LYS A 69 -4.74 2.47 16.43
N LEU A 70 -4.05 3.33 15.67
CA LEU A 70 -2.59 3.31 15.59
C LEU A 70 -1.98 3.55 16.98
N SER A 71 -1.07 2.67 17.40
CA SER A 71 -0.20 2.87 18.57
C SER A 71 1.18 3.31 18.11
N LEU A 72 1.66 4.45 18.56
CA LEU A 72 2.95 5.00 18.14
C LEU A 72 4.15 4.16 18.61
N SER A 73 3.98 3.39 19.69
CA SER A 73 5.03 2.54 20.27
C SER A 73 5.08 1.13 19.69
N ASN A 74 3.97 0.65 19.10
CA ASN A 74 3.90 -0.69 18.56
C ASN A 74 4.65 -0.81 17.21
N PHE A 75 5.04 -2.03 16.90
CA PHE A 75 5.60 -2.38 15.59
C PHE A 75 4.54 -2.99 14.69
N TYR A 76 4.65 -2.68 13.41
CA TYR A 76 3.74 -3.14 12.35
C TYR A 76 4.55 -3.68 11.19
N ASN A 77 4.15 -4.82 10.65
CA ASN A 77 4.72 -5.36 9.42
C ASN A 77 3.97 -4.75 8.23
N VAL A 78 4.69 -4.06 7.37
CA VAL A 78 4.16 -3.37 6.21
C VAL A 78 4.76 -3.97 4.96
N ALA A 79 3.92 -4.56 4.11
CA ALA A 79 4.34 -5.01 2.79
C ALA A 79 4.42 -3.81 1.84
N THR A 80 5.52 -3.70 1.12
CA THR A 80 5.77 -2.64 0.14
C THR A 80 6.68 -3.16 -0.97
N SER A 81 7.12 -2.30 -1.89
CA SER A 81 8.12 -2.66 -2.90
C SER A 81 9.52 -2.31 -2.45
N ASP A 82 10.51 -3.05 -2.98
CA ASP A 82 11.94 -2.72 -2.87
C ASP A 82 12.24 -1.29 -3.36
N TYR A 83 11.58 -0.85 -4.44
CA TYR A 83 11.68 0.51 -4.96
C TYR A 83 11.31 1.56 -3.91
N LEU A 84 10.16 1.39 -3.23
CA LEU A 84 9.71 2.33 -2.20
C LEU A 84 10.56 2.25 -0.94
N LEU A 85 10.98 1.04 -0.54
CA LEU A 85 11.91 0.84 0.58
C LEU A 85 13.21 1.64 0.38
N ASN A 86 13.72 1.68 -0.84
CA ASN A 86 14.93 2.43 -1.20
C ASN A 86 14.71 3.95 -1.40
N GLY A 87 13.54 4.46 -1.06
CA GLY A 87 13.20 5.90 -1.11
C GLY A 87 12.57 6.34 -2.44
N GLY A 88 12.10 5.40 -3.25
CA GLY A 88 11.31 5.71 -4.43
C GLY A 88 10.12 6.59 -4.07
N ASP A 89 9.71 7.46 -5.00
CA ASP A 89 8.64 8.46 -4.80
C ASP A 89 8.84 9.38 -3.56
N ARG A 90 10.09 9.51 -3.07
CA ARG A 90 10.45 10.25 -1.84
C ARG A 90 9.78 9.66 -0.58
N MET A 91 9.53 8.35 -0.56
CA MET A 91 8.94 7.66 0.58
C MET A 91 10.01 7.21 1.59
N ASP A 92 10.86 8.15 2.04
CA ASP A 92 12.00 7.88 2.92
C ASP A 92 11.62 7.35 4.31
N PHE A 93 10.37 7.47 4.70
CA PHE A 93 9.87 6.88 5.96
C PHE A 93 10.00 5.35 5.99
N PHE A 94 10.05 4.67 4.86
CA PHE A 94 10.32 3.23 4.81
C PHE A 94 11.75 2.87 5.22
N LYS A 95 12.70 3.78 5.08
CA LYS A 95 14.09 3.60 5.57
C LYS A 95 14.18 3.61 7.11
N LYS A 96 13.17 4.15 7.80
CA LYS A 96 13.06 4.14 9.26
C LYS A 96 12.41 2.84 9.75
N ASN A 97 12.94 1.72 9.30
CA ASN A 97 12.48 0.40 9.67
C ASN A 97 13.40 -0.24 10.71
N ASN A 98 12.88 -1.22 11.45
CA ASN A 98 13.62 -2.03 12.41
C ASN A 98 14.15 -3.31 11.80
N ALA A 99 13.44 -3.86 10.81
CA ALA A 99 13.82 -5.07 10.11
C ALA A 99 13.21 -5.06 8.71
N VAL A 100 13.90 -5.71 7.79
CA VAL A 100 13.44 -5.94 6.41
C VAL A 100 13.45 -7.43 6.16
N TYR A 101 12.35 -7.93 5.60
CA TYR A 101 12.20 -9.30 5.17
C TYR A 101 12.01 -9.30 3.66
N ASP A 102 12.98 -9.79 2.94
CA ASP A 102 12.88 -10.00 1.50
C ASP A 102 12.02 -11.24 1.24
N ILE A 103 11.04 -11.11 0.37
CA ILE A 103 10.14 -12.21 0.02
C ILE A 103 10.62 -12.94 -1.23
N ASP A 104 11.61 -12.36 -1.95
CA ASP A 104 12.10 -12.86 -3.25
C ASP A 104 10.96 -13.19 -4.22
N TYR A 105 9.95 -12.31 -4.26
CA TYR A 105 8.78 -12.50 -5.10
C TYR A 105 8.34 -11.20 -5.77
N LYS A 106 8.23 -11.23 -7.09
CA LYS A 106 7.88 -10.04 -7.87
C LYS A 106 6.41 -9.65 -7.67
N ILE A 107 6.14 -8.38 -7.54
CA ILE A 107 4.77 -7.83 -7.41
C ILE A 107 3.90 -8.27 -8.59
N ARG A 108 4.46 -8.31 -9.80
CA ARG A 108 3.75 -8.78 -10.99
C ARG A 108 3.33 -10.24 -10.87
N ASN A 109 4.14 -11.11 -10.28
CA ASN A 109 3.80 -12.50 -10.07
C ASN A 109 2.63 -12.66 -9.09
N ILE A 110 2.58 -11.82 -8.04
CA ILE A 110 1.44 -11.78 -7.12
C ILE A 110 0.14 -11.45 -7.87
N LEU A 111 0.19 -10.47 -8.79
CA LEU A 111 -0.97 -10.14 -9.61
C LEU A 111 -1.40 -11.32 -10.50
N ILE A 112 -0.45 -12.00 -11.12
CA ILE A 112 -0.72 -13.18 -11.97
C ILE A 112 -1.37 -14.29 -11.14
N ASP A 113 -0.81 -14.59 -9.96
CA ASP A 113 -1.35 -15.63 -9.09
C ASP A 113 -2.73 -15.27 -8.55
N TYR A 114 -2.92 -14.00 -8.18
CA TYR A 114 -4.24 -13.51 -7.77
C TYR A 114 -5.28 -13.66 -8.89
N PHE A 115 -4.90 -13.33 -10.13
CA PHE A 115 -5.80 -13.47 -11.27
C PHE A 115 -6.13 -14.94 -11.56
N LYS A 116 -5.13 -15.84 -11.47
CA LYS A 116 -5.33 -17.30 -11.64
C LYS A 116 -6.23 -17.90 -10.55
N ALA A 117 -6.13 -17.38 -9.32
CA ALA A 117 -6.93 -17.87 -8.20
C ALA A 117 -8.39 -17.36 -8.23
N LYS A 118 -8.74 -16.47 -9.15
CA LYS A 118 -10.09 -15.89 -9.29
C LYS A 118 -10.66 -16.18 -10.67
N ASP A 119 -11.83 -16.81 -10.69
CA ASP A 119 -12.57 -17.00 -11.94
C ASP A 119 -13.00 -15.65 -12.55
N THR A 120 -13.57 -14.80 -11.71
CA THR A 120 -14.06 -13.47 -12.12
C THR A 120 -13.66 -12.42 -11.11
N LEU A 121 -13.14 -11.28 -11.60
CA LEU A 121 -12.86 -10.10 -10.77
C LEU A 121 -14.04 -9.13 -10.83
N ASN A 122 -14.60 -8.85 -9.66
CA ASN A 122 -15.62 -7.81 -9.48
C ASN A 122 -15.15 -6.81 -8.42
N PRO A 123 -14.24 -5.87 -8.77
CA PRO A 123 -13.68 -4.93 -7.81
C PRO A 123 -14.77 -3.96 -7.35
N LYS A 124 -14.90 -3.84 -6.04
CA LYS A 124 -15.80 -2.85 -5.41
C LYS A 124 -14.97 -1.71 -4.85
N ARG A 125 -15.50 -0.48 -4.99
CA ARG A 125 -14.95 0.65 -4.23
C ARG A 125 -15.30 0.46 -2.75
N ASP A 126 -14.28 0.50 -1.90
CA ASP A 126 -14.45 0.59 -0.47
C ASP A 126 -13.95 1.95 0.05
N MET A 127 -14.22 2.23 1.32
CA MET A 127 -13.91 3.50 1.97
C MET A 127 -12.62 3.42 2.77
N ARG A 128 -11.66 2.55 2.37
CA ARG A 128 -10.40 2.38 3.11
C ARG A 128 -9.49 3.62 3.04
N PHE A 129 -9.48 4.32 1.91
CA PHE A 129 -8.75 5.56 1.76
C PHE A 129 -9.61 6.60 1.02
N ILE A 130 -9.97 7.68 1.71
CA ILE A 130 -10.77 8.76 1.14
C ILE A 130 -10.28 10.13 1.58
N TYR A 131 -10.42 11.09 0.67
CA TYR A 131 -10.39 12.50 1.01
C TYR A 131 -11.83 12.99 1.17
N THR A 132 -12.19 13.44 2.37
CA THR A 132 -13.50 14.01 2.67
C THR A 132 -13.54 15.51 2.35
N LYS A 133 -14.73 16.02 2.11
CA LYS A 133 -14.94 17.47 1.94
C LYS A 133 -14.60 18.25 3.20
#